data_f55a90957de6551a10af567da9ec644f
#
_entry.id   f55a90957de6551a10af567da9ec644f
#
_cell.length_a   1.000
_cell.length_b   1.000
_cell.length_c   1.000
_cell.angle_alpha   90.00
_cell.angle_beta   90.00
_cell.angle_gamma   90.00
#
_symmetry.space_group_name_H-M   'P 1'
#
loop_
_entity.id
_entity.type
_entity.pdbx_description
1 polymer ?
#
loop_
_entity_poly.entity_id
_entity_poly.type
_entity_poly.pdbx_seq_one_letter_code
_entity_poly.pdbx_strand_id
1 'polypeptide(L)'
;MFTYIDPSIRKRLEEQGKLFQIDGDGARVAAAHAVTRGPAISLLGPIPLPLKLGELELQVDWYACVRRTELGKLEEIADELRAQQGQALFATLASSMAVNSVLIVGDPERWQDPLVRVHSSCLTGDVFGSQRCECGPQLASALQKIREDEQGGMVIYMSGHEGRGIGLWAKAATYLLQDGGEDTYQANRSLGLPDDSRDFSDAGSLLKFFVRGQPFRLLTNNPKKVHDLEKMGITGITRVKHVTGVTDANRRYLSAKQGWGHKLSREDLDAQ
;
A
#
# COMPACT_ATOMS: atom_id res chain seq x y z
N MET A 1 -4.14 -10.89 -9.35
CA MET A 1 -5.42 -10.13 -9.34
C MET A 1 -5.60 -9.53 -10.72
N PHE A 2 -6.69 -9.86 -11.42
CA PHE A 2 -6.88 -9.52 -12.82
C PHE A 2 -7.55 -8.14 -12.97
N THR A 3 -7.09 -7.33 -13.91
CA THR A 3 -7.53 -5.94 -14.09
C THR A 3 -8.36 -5.72 -15.36
N TYR A 4 -8.78 -6.80 -16.02
CA TYR A 4 -9.58 -6.70 -17.22
C TYR A 4 -10.96 -6.07 -16.93
N ILE A 5 -11.35 -5.13 -17.77
CA ILE A 5 -12.68 -4.52 -17.82
C ILE A 5 -13.13 -4.56 -19.29
N ASP A 6 -14.34 -5.03 -19.56
CA ASP A 6 -14.92 -5.01 -20.89
C ASP A 6 -14.80 -3.61 -21.52
N PRO A 7 -14.38 -3.49 -22.80
CA PRO A 7 -14.13 -2.18 -23.42
C PRO A 7 -15.32 -1.20 -23.37
N SER A 8 -16.57 -1.70 -23.48
CA SER A 8 -17.76 -0.85 -23.40
C SER A 8 -17.99 -0.32 -21.99
N ILE A 9 -17.73 -1.15 -20.97
CA ILE A 9 -17.81 -0.77 -19.57
C ILE A 9 -16.65 0.19 -19.22
N ARG A 10 -15.44 -0.09 -19.70
CA ARG A 10 -14.28 0.81 -19.54
C ARG A 10 -14.62 2.21 -20.04
N LYS A 11 -15.08 2.34 -21.29
CA LYS A 11 -15.45 3.64 -21.88
C LYS A 11 -16.45 4.38 -21.02
N ARG A 12 -17.50 3.69 -20.56
CA ARG A 12 -18.52 4.28 -19.67
C ARG A 12 -17.91 4.79 -18.35
N LEU A 13 -17.01 4.02 -17.72
CA LEU A 13 -16.36 4.42 -16.46
C LEU A 13 -15.41 5.61 -16.67
N GLU A 14 -14.72 5.68 -17.81
CA GLU A 14 -13.88 6.81 -18.19
C GLU A 14 -14.72 8.08 -18.41
N GLU A 15 -15.84 7.99 -19.14
CA GLU A 15 -16.79 9.09 -19.35
C GLU A 15 -17.39 9.59 -18.02
N GLN A 16 -17.61 8.71 -17.06
CA GLN A 16 -18.06 9.05 -15.71
C GLN A 16 -16.95 9.60 -14.80
N GLY A 17 -15.72 9.65 -15.28
CA GLY A 17 -14.55 10.04 -14.46
C GLY A 17 -14.19 9.07 -13.33
N LYS A 18 -14.77 7.84 -13.37
CA LYS A 18 -14.53 6.78 -12.38
C LYS A 18 -13.29 5.93 -12.69
N LEU A 19 -12.89 5.87 -13.96
CA LEU A 19 -11.65 5.26 -14.40
C LEU A 19 -10.80 6.34 -15.05
N PHE A 20 -9.58 6.55 -14.54
CA PHE A 20 -8.66 7.55 -15.06
C PHE A 20 -7.22 7.16 -14.76
N GLN A 21 -6.27 7.89 -15.35
CA GLN A 21 -4.84 7.65 -15.16
C GLN A 21 -4.16 8.89 -14.60
N ILE A 22 -3.11 8.65 -13.82
CA ILE A 22 -2.16 9.68 -13.37
C ILE A 22 -0.74 9.26 -13.78
N ASP A 23 0.13 10.24 -14.00
CA ASP A 23 1.56 10.02 -14.22
C ASP A 23 2.35 9.96 -12.91
N GLY A 24 3.69 9.87 -13.02
CA GLY A 24 4.60 9.85 -11.88
C GLY A 24 4.59 11.14 -11.04
N ASP A 25 4.10 12.24 -11.61
CA ASP A 25 3.97 13.53 -10.93
C ASP A 25 2.57 13.76 -10.36
N GLY A 26 1.69 12.76 -10.45
CA GLY A 26 0.33 12.82 -9.94
C GLY A 26 -0.63 13.64 -10.81
N ALA A 27 -0.22 14.05 -12.02
CA ALA A 27 -1.10 14.76 -12.94
C ALA A 27 -2.02 13.77 -13.68
N ARG A 28 -3.30 14.16 -13.90
CA ARG A 28 -4.21 13.37 -14.73
C ARG A 28 -3.72 13.34 -16.18
N VAL A 29 -3.69 12.14 -16.76
CA VAL A 29 -3.28 11.91 -18.15
C VAL A 29 -4.53 11.66 -18.99
N ALA A 30 -4.67 12.39 -20.11
CA ALA A 30 -5.73 12.11 -21.07
C ALA A 30 -5.52 10.75 -21.74
N ALA A 31 -6.56 9.94 -21.86
CA ALA A 31 -6.54 8.57 -22.40
C ALA A 31 -5.89 8.48 -23.80
N ALA A 32 -6.00 9.53 -24.60
CA ALA A 32 -5.44 9.63 -25.95
C ALA A 32 -3.93 9.88 -26.01
N HIS A 33 -3.27 10.30 -24.90
CA HIS A 33 -1.85 10.66 -24.84
C HIS A 33 -1.01 9.62 -24.10
N ALA A 34 -1.36 8.40 -24.22
CA ALA A 34 -0.84 7.24 -23.50
C ALA A 34 0.63 6.90 -23.73
N VAL A 35 1.41 7.75 -24.40
CA VAL A 35 2.87 7.68 -24.49
C VAL A 35 3.48 8.69 -23.52
N THR A 36 3.13 8.58 -22.25
CA THR A 36 3.79 9.38 -21.20
C THR A 36 5.15 8.77 -20.87
N ARG A 37 6.15 9.63 -20.74
CA ARG A 37 7.49 9.27 -20.26
C ARG A 37 7.38 8.93 -18.76
N GLY A 38 7.26 7.65 -18.43
CA GLY A 38 7.29 7.19 -17.05
C GLY A 38 6.11 6.28 -16.65
N PRO A 39 6.15 5.71 -15.47
CA PRO A 39 5.09 4.86 -14.96
C PRO A 39 3.80 5.69 -14.77
N ALA A 40 2.70 5.21 -15.34
CA ALA A 40 1.37 5.73 -15.10
C ALA A 40 0.59 4.76 -14.22
N ILE A 41 -0.30 5.29 -13.38
CA ILE A 41 -1.17 4.50 -12.51
C ILE A 41 -2.60 4.69 -12.99
N SER A 42 -3.31 3.58 -13.27
CA SER A 42 -4.75 3.58 -13.50
C SER A 42 -5.47 3.51 -12.15
N LEU A 43 -6.45 4.40 -11.95
CA LEU A 43 -7.28 4.46 -10.76
C LEU A 43 -8.72 4.19 -11.14
N LEU A 44 -9.37 3.32 -10.36
CA LEU A 44 -10.80 3.05 -10.43
C LEU A 44 -11.43 3.46 -9.10
N GLY A 45 -12.30 4.46 -9.12
CA GLY A 45 -12.96 5.04 -7.95
C GLY A 45 -13.39 6.50 -8.16
N PRO A 46 -13.94 7.20 -7.14
CA PRO A 46 -14.21 6.68 -5.80
C PRO A 46 -15.31 5.63 -5.78
N ILE A 47 -15.15 4.63 -4.94
CA ILE A 47 -16.10 3.56 -4.66
C ILE A 47 -16.48 3.66 -3.19
N PRO A 48 -17.71 3.99 -2.82
CA PRO A 48 -18.15 3.99 -1.42
C PRO A 48 -18.02 2.60 -0.82
N LEU A 49 -17.26 2.48 0.27
CA LEU A 49 -16.98 1.22 0.91
C LEU A 49 -17.19 1.31 2.43
N PRO A 50 -18.24 0.67 2.99
CA PRO A 50 -18.41 0.57 4.42
C PRO A 50 -17.41 -0.45 4.98
N LEU A 51 -16.67 -0.07 6.01
CA LEU A 51 -15.69 -0.92 6.69
C LEU A 51 -16.11 -1.17 8.13
N LYS A 52 -15.87 -2.42 8.58
CA LYS A 52 -15.95 -2.81 9.99
C LYS A 52 -14.67 -3.57 10.37
N LEU A 53 -13.93 -3.03 11.33
CA LEU A 53 -12.68 -3.58 11.86
C LEU A 53 -12.77 -3.66 13.39
N GLY A 54 -13.19 -4.80 13.90
CA GLY A 54 -13.59 -4.93 15.31
C GLY A 54 -14.77 -4.03 15.60
N GLU A 55 -14.63 -3.12 16.56
CA GLU A 55 -15.66 -2.13 16.92
C GLU A 55 -15.62 -0.85 16.06
N LEU A 56 -14.58 -0.68 15.23
CA LEU A 56 -14.47 0.47 14.34
C LEU A 56 -15.35 0.27 13.12
N GLU A 57 -16.35 1.14 12.96
CA GLU A 57 -17.17 1.26 11.75
C GLU A 57 -16.93 2.61 11.08
N LEU A 58 -16.64 2.61 9.79
CA LEU A 58 -16.40 3.83 9.03
C LEU A 58 -16.78 3.65 7.56
N GLN A 59 -17.13 4.77 6.91
CA GLN A 59 -17.33 4.85 5.48
C GLN A 59 -16.07 5.46 4.86
N VAL A 60 -15.57 4.82 3.80
CA VAL A 60 -14.42 5.34 3.03
C VAL A 60 -14.77 5.42 1.56
N ASP A 61 -14.07 6.27 0.84
CA ASP A 61 -13.98 6.22 -0.61
C ASP A 61 -12.76 5.40 -1.02
N TRP A 62 -13.00 4.25 -1.63
CA TRP A 62 -11.96 3.35 -2.09
C TRP A 62 -11.57 3.62 -3.54
N TYR A 63 -10.27 3.62 -3.82
CA TYR A 63 -9.70 3.60 -5.15
C TYR A 63 -8.82 2.34 -5.31
N ALA A 64 -9.11 1.54 -6.34
CA ALA A 64 -8.21 0.47 -6.79
C ALA A 64 -7.19 1.06 -7.77
N CYS A 65 -5.90 0.79 -7.54
CA CYS A 65 -4.81 1.43 -8.26
C CYS A 65 -3.86 0.38 -8.83
N VAL A 66 -3.56 0.46 -10.13
CA VAL A 66 -2.66 -0.47 -10.80
C VAL A 66 -1.71 0.26 -11.74
N ARG A 67 -0.45 -0.18 -11.77
CA ARG A 67 0.57 0.36 -12.68
C ARG A 67 0.22 0.02 -14.13
N ARG A 68 0.25 1.00 -15.03
CA ARG A 68 -0.13 0.83 -16.42
C ARG A 68 0.74 -0.16 -17.20
N THR A 69 2.05 -0.21 -16.91
CA THR A 69 2.96 -1.18 -17.56
C THR A 69 2.54 -2.63 -17.32
N GLU A 70 1.93 -2.90 -16.17
CA GLU A 70 1.38 -4.20 -15.83
C GLU A 70 0.02 -4.41 -16.51
N LEU A 71 -0.82 -3.37 -16.52
CA LEU A 71 -2.15 -3.38 -17.14
C LEU A 71 -2.08 -3.61 -18.66
N GLY A 72 -1.20 -2.88 -19.39
CA GLY A 72 -1.07 -2.98 -20.83
C GLY A 72 -0.68 -4.37 -21.30
N LYS A 73 0.33 -4.96 -20.65
CA LYS A 73 0.76 -6.34 -20.95
C LYS A 73 -0.35 -7.37 -20.72
N LEU A 74 -1.16 -7.17 -19.70
CA LEU A 74 -2.26 -8.08 -19.38
C LEU A 74 -3.46 -7.94 -20.30
N GLU A 75 -3.72 -6.76 -20.82
CA GLU A 75 -4.76 -6.57 -21.84
C GLU A 75 -4.40 -7.31 -23.13
N GLU A 76 -3.17 -7.16 -23.61
CA GLU A 76 -2.68 -7.90 -24.78
C GLU A 76 -2.78 -9.41 -24.58
N ILE A 77 -2.31 -9.92 -23.45
CA ILE A 77 -2.40 -11.33 -23.11
C ILE A 77 -3.85 -11.78 -22.92
N ALA A 78 -4.71 -10.96 -22.33
CA ALA A 78 -6.13 -11.29 -22.12
C ALA A 78 -6.88 -11.40 -23.45
N ASP A 79 -6.59 -10.53 -24.40
CA ASP A 79 -7.19 -10.59 -25.74
C ASP A 79 -6.74 -11.83 -26.51
N GLU A 80 -5.45 -12.20 -26.44
CA GLU A 80 -4.92 -13.45 -26.99
C GLU A 80 -5.59 -14.69 -26.35
N LEU A 81 -5.78 -14.67 -25.03
CA LEU A 81 -6.37 -15.78 -24.29
C LEU A 81 -7.87 -15.92 -24.53
N ARG A 82 -8.58 -14.84 -24.75
CA ARG A 82 -10.00 -14.87 -25.15
C ARG A 82 -10.16 -15.54 -26.50
N ALA A 83 -9.30 -15.20 -27.45
CA ALA A 83 -9.29 -15.83 -28.78
C ALA A 83 -9.04 -17.35 -28.70
N GLN A 84 -8.33 -17.82 -27.67
CA GLN A 84 -7.94 -19.23 -27.48
C GLN A 84 -8.78 -20.01 -26.43
N GLN A 85 -9.83 -19.42 -25.86
CA GLN A 85 -10.65 -20.00 -24.78
C GLN A 85 -9.86 -20.42 -23.52
N GLY A 86 -8.74 -19.76 -23.23
CA GLY A 86 -7.79 -20.14 -22.17
C GLY A 86 -8.16 -19.67 -20.76
N GLN A 87 -9.32 -20.06 -20.21
CA GLN A 87 -9.77 -19.62 -18.86
C GLN A 87 -8.77 -19.93 -17.73
N ALA A 88 -8.03 -21.04 -17.82
CA ALA A 88 -7.07 -21.43 -16.79
C ALA A 88 -5.84 -20.48 -16.74
N LEU A 89 -5.36 -20.04 -17.91
CA LEU A 89 -4.24 -19.09 -18.01
C LEU A 89 -4.68 -17.69 -17.55
N PHE A 90 -5.93 -17.32 -17.81
CA PHE A 90 -6.55 -16.09 -17.32
C PHE A 90 -6.53 -16.02 -15.78
N ALA A 91 -6.89 -17.10 -15.09
CA ALA A 91 -6.84 -17.21 -13.64
C ALA A 91 -5.40 -17.08 -13.10
N THR A 92 -4.42 -17.65 -13.81
CA THR A 92 -3.00 -17.56 -13.43
C THR A 92 -2.47 -16.13 -13.51
N LEU A 93 -2.82 -15.39 -14.57
CA LEU A 93 -2.45 -13.99 -14.73
C LEU A 93 -3.14 -13.09 -13.69
N ALA A 94 -4.41 -13.40 -13.37
CA ALA A 94 -5.17 -12.69 -12.36
C ALA A 94 -4.51 -12.72 -10.97
N SER A 95 -3.78 -13.80 -10.66
CA SER A 95 -3.11 -13.97 -9.38
C SER A 95 -1.77 -13.25 -9.27
N SER A 96 -1.19 -12.78 -10.38
CA SER A 96 0.18 -12.26 -10.42
C SER A 96 0.32 -10.75 -10.24
N MET A 97 -0.79 -9.98 -10.32
CA MET A 97 -0.73 -8.52 -10.22
C MET A 97 -0.98 -8.00 -8.80
N ALA A 98 -0.19 -7.02 -8.41
CA ALA A 98 -0.42 -6.25 -7.20
C ALA A 98 -1.35 -5.06 -7.51
N VAL A 99 -2.56 -5.05 -6.96
CA VAL A 99 -3.47 -3.90 -6.99
C VAL A 99 -3.34 -3.16 -5.66
N ASN A 100 -2.78 -1.97 -5.69
CA ASN A 100 -2.72 -1.08 -4.53
C ASN A 100 -4.11 -0.49 -4.25
N SER A 101 -4.35 -0.09 -3.01
CA SER A 101 -5.62 0.52 -2.62
C SER A 101 -5.39 1.86 -1.93
N VAL A 102 -6.24 2.85 -2.21
CA VAL A 102 -6.32 4.07 -1.43
C VAL A 102 -7.69 4.11 -0.77
N LEU A 103 -7.70 4.30 0.55
CA LEU A 103 -8.88 4.44 1.38
C LEU A 103 -8.92 5.88 1.89
N ILE A 104 -9.94 6.64 1.51
CA ILE A 104 -10.07 8.06 1.83
C ILE A 104 -11.20 8.25 2.85
N VAL A 105 -10.92 9.04 3.87
CA VAL A 105 -11.88 9.54 4.85
C VAL A 105 -11.93 11.06 4.75
N GLY A 106 -13.12 11.61 4.53
CA GLY A 106 -13.32 13.03 4.30
C GLY A 106 -13.19 13.42 2.82
N ASP A 107 -13.03 14.71 2.58
CA ASP A 107 -13.00 15.29 1.24
C ASP A 107 -11.58 15.80 0.90
N PRO A 108 -10.85 15.16 -0.04
CA PRO A 108 -9.50 15.58 -0.43
C PRO A 108 -9.41 17.04 -0.93
N GLU A 109 -10.50 17.60 -1.45
CA GLU A 109 -10.54 18.99 -1.91
C GLU A 109 -10.45 19.99 -0.75
N ARG A 110 -10.75 19.56 0.48
CA ARG A 110 -10.77 20.40 1.70
C ARG A 110 -9.57 20.17 2.59
N TRP A 111 -8.70 19.21 2.28
CA TRP A 111 -7.55 18.90 3.11
C TRP A 111 -6.57 20.07 3.16
N GLN A 112 -6.08 20.38 4.35
CA GLN A 112 -5.00 21.35 4.59
C GLN A 112 -3.76 20.68 5.20
N ASP A 113 -3.97 19.70 6.08
CA ASP A 113 -2.93 18.92 6.76
C ASP A 113 -3.48 17.51 7.10
N PRO A 114 -3.85 16.69 6.08
CA PRO A 114 -4.49 15.41 6.30
C PRO A 114 -3.57 14.41 7.01
N LEU A 115 -4.18 13.45 7.72
CA LEU A 115 -3.45 12.35 8.32
C LEU A 115 -3.31 11.19 7.31
N VAL A 116 -2.08 10.77 7.06
CA VAL A 116 -1.76 9.81 6.00
C VAL A 116 -1.04 8.58 6.57
N ARG A 117 -1.41 7.41 6.09
CA ARG A 117 -0.69 6.16 6.32
C ARG A 117 -0.34 5.49 4.98
N VAL A 118 0.93 5.28 4.71
CA VAL A 118 1.39 4.35 3.68
C VAL A 118 1.62 3.01 4.34
N HIS A 119 0.71 2.07 4.14
CA HIS A 119 0.72 0.74 4.76
C HIS A 119 1.28 -0.29 3.78
N SER A 120 2.28 -1.06 4.20
CA SER A 120 2.80 -2.21 3.46
C SER A 120 2.00 -3.44 3.84
N SER A 121 1.45 -4.15 2.85
CA SER A 121 0.64 -5.35 3.06
C SER A 121 1.33 -6.40 3.91
N CYS A 122 0.55 -7.08 4.72
CA CYS A 122 0.99 -8.17 5.56
C CYS A 122 -0.19 -9.14 5.78
N LEU A 123 -0.35 -10.13 4.90
CA LEU A 123 -1.47 -11.06 4.96
C LEU A 123 -1.64 -11.69 6.36
N THR A 124 -0.54 -12.12 6.94
CA THR A 124 -0.59 -12.76 8.26
C THR A 124 -1.02 -11.82 9.38
N GLY A 125 -0.59 -10.56 9.34
CA GLY A 125 -0.97 -9.55 10.35
C GLY A 125 -2.32 -8.90 10.06
N ASP A 126 -2.55 -8.47 8.82
CA ASP A 126 -3.71 -7.68 8.45
C ASP A 126 -5.00 -8.51 8.35
N VAL A 127 -4.88 -9.80 7.94
CA VAL A 127 -6.03 -10.69 7.71
C VAL A 127 -6.13 -11.78 8.76
N PHE A 128 -5.00 -12.46 9.11
CA PHE A 128 -5.03 -13.60 10.03
C PHE A 128 -4.86 -13.19 11.51
N GLY A 129 -4.60 -11.91 11.78
CA GLY A 129 -4.42 -11.43 13.16
C GLY A 129 -3.16 -11.97 13.84
N SER A 130 -2.12 -12.31 13.04
CA SER A 130 -0.86 -12.83 13.59
C SER A 130 -0.19 -11.83 14.52
N GLN A 131 0.20 -12.30 15.70
CA GLN A 131 0.91 -11.51 16.69
C GLN A 131 2.45 -11.48 16.47
N ARG A 132 2.97 -12.10 15.39
CA ARG A 132 4.40 -12.05 15.04
C ARG A 132 4.85 -10.65 14.57
N CYS A 133 3.90 -9.76 14.26
CA CYS A 133 4.15 -8.37 13.89
C CYS A 133 3.02 -7.47 14.40
N GLU A 134 3.20 -6.18 14.26
CA GLU A 134 2.21 -5.15 14.64
C GLU A 134 1.36 -4.66 13.45
N CYS A 135 1.41 -5.31 12.27
CA CYS A 135 0.82 -4.77 11.04
C CYS A 135 -0.71 -4.59 11.15
N GLY A 136 -1.44 -5.63 11.54
CA GLY A 136 -2.89 -5.56 11.69
C GLY A 136 -3.34 -4.46 12.67
N PRO A 137 -2.84 -4.44 13.92
CA PRO A 137 -3.11 -3.35 14.85
C PRO A 137 -2.74 -1.96 14.31
N GLN A 138 -1.64 -1.83 13.56
CA GLN A 138 -1.26 -0.57 12.94
C GLN A 138 -2.24 -0.11 11.86
N LEU A 139 -2.76 -1.03 11.05
CA LEU A 139 -3.76 -0.69 10.04
C LEU A 139 -5.06 -0.20 10.69
N ALA A 140 -5.57 -0.94 11.66
CA ALA A 140 -6.79 -0.59 12.39
C ALA A 140 -6.63 0.75 13.13
N SER A 141 -5.54 0.94 13.88
CA SER A 141 -5.26 2.20 14.58
C SER A 141 -5.05 3.39 13.63
N ALA A 142 -4.47 3.19 12.45
CA ALA A 142 -4.35 4.25 11.46
C ALA A 142 -5.72 4.69 10.94
N LEU A 143 -6.60 3.75 10.58
CA LEU A 143 -7.96 4.06 10.12
C LEU A 143 -8.79 4.74 11.22
N GLN A 144 -8.65 4.31 12.48
CA GLN A 144 -9.32 4.96 13.62
C GLN A 144 -8.85 6.40 13.76
N LYS A 145 -7.53 6.66 13.81
CA LYS A 145 -6.97 8.01 13.93
C LYS A 145 -7.36 8.92 12.77
N ILE A 146 -7.40 8.41 11.55
CA ILE A 146 -7.83 9.17 10.37
C ILE A 146 -9.32 9.50 10.44
N ARG A 147 -10.16 8.56 10.93
CA ARG A 147 -11.60 8.81 11.14
C ARG A 147 -11.84 9.89 12.20
N GLU A 148 -11.06 9.89 13.26
CA GLU A 148 -11.19 10.82 14.40
C GLU A 148 -10.57 12.21 14.11
N ASP A 149 -9.77 12.30 13.05
CA ASP A 149 -9.07 13.53 12.67
C ASP A 149 -10.03 14.52 11.97
N GLU A 150 -10.00 15.78 12.37
CA GLU A 150 -10.85 16.82 11.79
C GLU A 150 -10.62 17.03 10.30
N GLN A 151 -9.39 16.83 9.81
CA GLN A 151 -9.06 16.91 8.40
C GLN A 151 -9.40 15.61 7.64
N GLY A 152 -9.64 14.51 8.37
CA GLY A 152 -9.65 13.18 7.77
C GLY A 152 -8.28 12.78 7.24
N GLY A 153 -8.25 12.07 6.11
CA GLY A 153 -7.00 11.65 5.50
C GLY A 153 -7.13 10.38 4.68
N MET A 154 -6.00 9.66 4.52
CA MET A 154 -6.02 8.45 3.70
C MET A 154 -5.05 7.37 4.18
N VAL A 155 -5.40 6.12 3.83
CA VAL A 155 -4.49 4.99 3.86
C VAL A 155 -4.16 4.59 2.43
N ILE A 156 -2.86 4.54 2.08
CA ILE A 156 -2.37 3.91 0.86
C ILE A 156 -1.89 2.51 1.23
N TYR A 157 -2.61 1.48 0.79
CA TYR A 157 -2.30 0.08 1.05
C TYR A 157 -1.51 -0.50 -0.13
N MET A 158 -0.23 -0.84 0.11
CA MET A 158 0.71 -1.29 -0.91
C MET A 158 0.74 -2.82 -0.94
N SER A 159 -0.02 -3.42 -1.86
CA SER A 159 -0.20 -4.88 -1.96
C SER A 159 1.08 -5.65 -2.32
N GLY A 160 1.99 -5.03 -3.09
CA GLY A 160 3.27 -5.65 -3.49
C GLY A 160 4.35 -5.65 -2.39
N HIS A 161 4.05 -5.18 -1.16
CA HIS A 161 5.05 -4.99 -0.10
C HIS A 161 5.12 -6.14 0.91
N GLU A 162 4.46 -7.28 0.65
CA GLU A 162 4.49 -8.45 1.51
C GLU A 162 5.92 -8.90 1.81
N GLY A 163 6.22 -9.16 3.09
CA GLY A 163 7.55 -9.58 3.51
C GLY A 163 8.66 -8.55 3.22
N ARG A 164 8.36 -7.25 3.20
CA ARG A 164 9.25 -6.17 2.72
C ARG A 164 9.58 -6.27 1.23
N GLY A 165 8.63 -6.74 0.42
CA GLY A 165 8.76 -6.87 -1.03
C GLY A 165 9.36 -8.21 -1.51
N ILE A 166 9.65 -9.16 -0.61
CA ILE A 166 10.14 -10.49 -0.98
C ILE A 166 9.01 -11.47 -1.29
N GLY A 167 7.76 -11.08 -1.02
CA GLY A 167 6.57 -11.90 -1.26
C GLY A 167 6.23 -12.87 -0.12
N LEU A 168 5.01 -13.42 -0.19
CA LEU A 168 4.44 -14.24 0.88
C LEU A 168 5.17 -15.59 1.05
N TRP A 169 5.59 -16.21 -0.05
CA TRP A 169 6.28 -17.49 -0.01
C TRP A 169 7.63 -17.38 0.71
N ALA A 170 8.47 -16.41 0.31
CA ALA A 170 9.75 -16.19 0.96
C ALA A 170 9.57 -15.76 2.43
N LYS A 171 8.55 -14.95 2.73
CA LYS A 171 8.20 -14.61 4.11
C LYS A 171 7.88 -15.86 4.96
N ALA A 172 7.16 -16.84 4.42
CA ALA A 172 6.91 -18.08 5.15
C ALA A 172 8.22 -18.82 5.48
N ALA A 173 9.16 -18.87 4.53
CA ALA A 173 10.48 -19.43 4.77
C ALA A 173 11.27 -18.63 5.84
N THR A 174 11.20 -17.29 5.81
CA THR A 174 11.86 -16.47 6.86
C THR A 174 11.31 -16.74 8.25
N TYR A 175 10.04 -17.10 8.39
CA TYR A 175 9.47 -17.45 9.69
C TYR A 175 10.10 -18.71 10.29
N LEU A 176 10.38 -19.72 9.45
CA LEU A 176 11.09 -20.93 9.89
C LEU A 176 12.53 -20.62 10.35
N LEU A 177 13.23 -19.74 9.62
CA LEU A 177 14.59 -19.31 10.00
C LEU A 177 14.58 -18.49 11.31
N GLN A 178 13.57 -17.64 11.48
CA GLN A 178 13.39 -16.87 12.72
C GLN A 178 13.09 -17.77 13.91
N ASP A 179 12.32 -18.84 13.74
CA ASP A 179 12.10 -19.85 14.78
C ASP A 179 13.40 -20.61 15.12
N GLY A 180 14.31 -20.72 14.15
CA GLY A 180 15.69 -21.22 14.32
C GLY A 180 16.66 -20.24 14.98
N GLY A 181 16.22 -19.01 15.29
CA GLY A 181 17.01 -18.02 16.03
C GLY A 181 17.46 -16.79 15.25
N GLU A 182 17.30 -16.75 13.92
CA GLU A 182 17.64 -15.58 13.11
C GLU A 182 16.71 -14.40 13.40
N ASP A 183 17.20 -13.18 13.22
CA ASP A 183 16.33 -12.01 13.14
C ASP A 183 15.73 -11.88 11.74
N THR A 184 14.75 -10.95 11.58
CA THR A 184 14.03 -10.79 10.33
C THR A 184 14.89 -10.33 9.14
N TYR A 185 16.03 -9.67 9.37
CA TYR A 185 16.98 -9.24 8.34
C TYR A 185 17.97 -10.36 8.00
N GLN A 186 18.48 -11.05 9.02
CA GLN A 186 19.32 -12.21 8.84
C GLN A 186 18.59 -13.28 8.00
N ALA A 187 17.33 -13.58 8.33
CA ALA A 187 16.53 -14.54 7.61
C ALA A 187 16.38 -14.21 6.11
N ASN A 188 16.21 -12.91 5.76
CA ASN A 188 16.19 -12.50 4.36
C ASN A 188 17.53 -12.80 3.67
N ARG A 189 18.64 -12.44 4.30
CA ARG A 189 20.00 -12.65 3.77
C ARG A 189 20.34 -14.13 3.61
N SER A 190 19.94 -14.96 4.57
CA SER A 190 20.12 -16.42 4.51
C SER A 190 19.38 -17.04 3.32
N LEU A 191 18.30 -16.42 2.86
CA LEU A 191 17.58 -16.80 1.64
C LEU A 191 18.18 -16.17 0.36
N GLY A 192 19.27 -15.41 0.46
CA GLY A 192 19.84 -14.67 -0.69
C GLY A 192 19.00 -13.50 -1.14
N LEU A 193 18.13 -12.97 -0.29
CA LEU A 193 17.18 -11.89 -0.61
C LEU A 193 17.62 -10.57 0.02
N PRO A 194 17.25 -9.41 -0.56
CA PRO A 194 17.55 -8.11 0.01
C PRO A 194 16.81 -7.88 1.34
N ASP A 195 17.40 -7.04 2.19
CA ASP A 195 16.81 -6.65 3.47
C ASP A 195 15.47 -5.94 3.32
N ASP A 196 15.32 -5.12 2.29
CA ASP A 196 14.11 -4.35 1.97
C ASP A 196 14.09 -3.97 0.49
N SER A 197 13.20 -4.57 -0.28
CA SER A 197 13.00 -4.34 -1.72
C SER A 197 11.71 -3.58 -2.03
N ARG A 198 11.08 -2.94 -1.02
CA ARG A 198 9.86 -2.16 -1.25
C ARG A 198 10.13 -0.93 -2.12
N ASP A 199 9.29 -0.75 -3.12
CA ASP A 199 9.24 0.42 -3.99
C ASP A 199 8.05 1.31 -3.61
N PHE A 200 8.31 2.53 -3.15
CA PHE A 200 7.29 3.50 -2.76
C PHE A 200 6.89 4.46 -3.89
N SER A 201 7.32 4.23 -5.13
CA SER A 201 7.05 5.15 -6.26
C SER A 201 5.56 5.36 -6.51
N ASP A 202 4.76 4.28 -6.47
CA ASP A 202 3.31 4.41 -6.61
C ASP A 202 2.69 5.22 -5.46
N ALA A 203 3.16 5.00 -4.23
CA ALA A 203 2.71 5.80 -3.09
C ALA A 203 3.05 7.28 -3.27
N GLY A 204 4.24 7.59 -3.82
CA GLY A 204 4.64 8.97 -4.14
C GLY A 204 3.71 9.62 -5.16
N SER A 205 3.39 8.95 -6.27
CA SER A 205 2.47 9.48 -7.29
C SER A 205 1.05 9.67 -6.74
N LEU A 206 0.56 8.72 -5.94
CA LEU A 206 -0.75 8.82 -5.28
C LEU A 206 -0.79 9.96 -4.25
N LEU A 207 0.28 10.17 -3.48
CA LEU A 207 0.40 11.31 -2.57
C LEU A 207 0.34 12.63 -3.33
N LYS A 208 1.13 12.79 -4.39
CA LYS A 208 1.10 14.01 -5.22
C LYS A 208 -0.31 14.28 -5.76
N PHE A 209 -1.01 13.25 -6.22
CA PHE A 209 -2.37 13.39 -6.77
C PHE A 209 -3.40 13.83 -5.71
N PHE A 210 -3.44 13.16 -4.55
CA PHE A 210 -4.47 13.40 -3.55
C PHE A 210 -4.15 14.58 -2.63
N VAL A 211 -2.88 14.74 -2.22
CA VAL A 211 -2.45 15.80 -1.28
C VAL A 211 -2.14 17.12 -2.00
N ARG A 212 -1.81 17.07 -3.31
CA ARG A 212 -1.65 18.27 -4.16
C ARG A 212 -0.63 19.29 -3.64
N GLY A 213 0.46 18.79 -3.06
CA GLY A 213 1.52 19.64 -2.52
C GLY A 213 1.21 20.32 -1.19
N GLN A 214 0.04 20.07 -0.59
CA GLN A 214 -0.25 20.52 0.77
C GLN A 214 0.65 19.80 1.78
N PRO A 215 0.96 20.39 2.94
CA PRO A 215 1.57 19.67 4.04
C PRO A 215 0.65 18.53 4.50
N PHE A 216 1.25 17.48 5.06
CA PHE A 216 0.49 16.37 5.62
C PHE A 216 1.24 15.68 6.74
N ARG A 217 0.50 14.98 7.59
CA ARG A 217 1.01 14.22 8.72
C ARG A 217 1.11 12.74 8.35
N LEU A 218 2.31 12.18 8.38
CA LEU A 218 2.57 10.80 8.00
C LEU A 218 2.73 9.88 9.22
N LEU A 219 1.81 8.96 9.43
CA LEU A 219 1.86 7.92 10.46
C LEU A 219 2.94 6.90 10.11
N THR A 220 4.13 7.05 10.67
CA THR A 220 5.26 6.14 10.45
C THR A 220 6.34 6.25 11.52
N ASN A 221 6.99 5.11 11.81
CA ASN A 221 8.21 5.04 12.61
C ASN A 221 9.45 4.72 11.74
N ASN A 222 9.27 4.52 10.43
CA ASN A 222 10.33 4.20 9.49
C ASN A 222 10.91 5.47 8.84
N PRO A 223 12.14 5.91 9.19
CA PRO A 223 12.75 7.08 8.59
C PRO A 223 13.07 6.88 7.09
N LYS A 224 13.37 5.65 6.66
CA LYS A 224 13.59 5.34 5.25
C LYS A 224 12.36 5.68 4.40
N LYS A 225 11.15 5.43 4.91
CA LYS A 225 9.91 5.75 4.19
C LYS A 225 9.77 7.26 3.95
N VAL A 226 10.07 8.09 4.94
CA VAL A 226 10.08 9.56 4.80
C VAL A 226 11.11 9.96 3.74
N HIS A 227 12.33 9.48 3.88
CA HIS A 227 13.42 9.78 2.96
C HIS A 227 13.13 9.35 1.51
N ASP A 228 12.55 8.17 1.30
CA ASP A 228 12.19 7.71 -0.05
C ASP A 228 11.11 8.59 -0.69
N LEU A 229 10.12 9.04 0.10
CA LEU A 229 9.10 9.99 -0.37
C LEU A 229 9.69 11.37 -0.68
N GLU A 230 10.59 11.88 0.17
CA GLU A 230 11.29 13.16 -0.07
C GLU A 230 12.14 13.12 -1.34
N LYS A 231 12.82 12.01 -1.62
CA LYS A 231 13.56 11.79 -2.88
C LYS A 231 12.68 11.85 -4.13
N MET A 232 11.40 11.54 -4.00
CA MET A 232 10.41 11.66 -5.07
C MET A 232 9.82 13.08 -5.20
N GLY A 233 10.37 14.04 -4.46
CA GLY A 233 9.92 15.44 -4.47
C GLY A 233 8.68 15.71 -3.61
N ILE A 234 8.31 14.79 -2.72
CA ILE A 234 7.24 15.03 -1.73
C ILE A 234 7.80 15.92 -0.62
N THR A 235 7.15 17.05 -0.38
CA THR A 235 7.52 18.03 0.65
C THR A 235 6.42 18.18 1.70
N GLY A 236 6.68 18.90 2.79
CA GLY A 236 5.68 19.17 3.82
C GLY A 236 5.30 17.96 4.66
N ILE A 237 6.16 16.94 4.75
CA ILE A 237 5.92 15.74 5.54
C ILE A 237 6.17 16.01 7.01
N THR A 238 5.14 15.95 7.84
CA THR A 238 5.27 15.92 9.30
C THR A 238 5.12 14.47 9.78
N ARG A 239 6.21 13.89 10.30
CA ARG A 239 6.17 12.52 10.81
C ARG A 239 5.39 12.45 12.12
N VAL A 240 4.38 11.59 12.16
CA VAL A 240 3.62 11.26 13.37
C VAL A 240 4.00 9.85 13.83
N LYS A 241 4.35 9.72 15.10
CA LYS A 241 4.67 8.43 15.73
C LYS A 241 3.46 7.50 15.68
N HIS A 242 3.69 6.23 15.31
CA HIS A 242 2.63 5.26 15.16
C HIS A 242 3.04 3.90 15.76
N VAL A 243 2.91 3.79 17.05
CA VAL A 243 3.20 2.58 17.84
C VAL A 243 1.89 2.01 18.37
N THR A 244 1.66 0.74 18.11
CA THR A 244 0.50 -0.02 18.58
C THR A 244 0.72 -1.52 18.36
N GLY A 245 0.00 -2.37 19.09
CA GLY A 245 0.03 -3.82 18.89
C GLY A 245 1.34 -4.47 19.35
N VAL A 246 2.01 -3.89 20.33
CA VAL A 246 3.17 -4.51 20.98
C VAL A 246 2.68 -5.67 21.83
N THR A 247 3.29 -6.85 21.64
CA THR A 247 3.00 -8.08 22.39
C THR A 247 4.31 -8.81 22.69
N ASP A 248 4.30 -9.75 23.60
CA ASP A 248 5.48 -10.58 23.87
C ASP A 248 5.90 -11.37 22.61
N ALA A 249 4.93 -11.79 21.80
CA ALA A 249 5.20 -12.53 20.56
C ALA A 249 5.96 -11.73 19.49
N ASN A 250 5.82 -10.39 19.47
CA ASN A 250 6.50 -9.54 18.46
C ASN A 250 7.59 -8.63 19.03
N ARG A 251 7.85 -8.67 20.33
CA ARG A 251 8.85 -7.80 20.99
C ARG A 251 10.25 -7.95 20.36
N ARG A 252 10.66 -9.19 20.10
CA ARG A 252 11.95 -9.46 19.43
C ARG A 252 12.00 -8.86 18.01
N TYR A 253 10.93 -8.97 17.25
CA TYR A 253 10.80 -8.38 15.90
C TYR A 253 10.86 -6.85 15.95
N LEU A 254 10.19 -6.22 16.92
CA LEU A 254 10.21 -4.77 17.10
C LEU A 254 11.58 -4.27 17.56
N SER A 255 12.26 -5.03 18.43
CA SER A 255 13.64 -4.71 18.85
C SER A 255 14.62 -4.77 17.66
N ALA A 256 14.46 -5.76 16.76
CA ALA A 256 15.24 -5.80 15.53
C ALA A 256 14.97 -4.56 14.66
N LYS A 257 13.73 -4.12 14.51
CA LYS A 257 13.39 -2.86 13.79
C LYS A 257 14.05 -1.64 14.43
N GLN A 258 14.05 -1.54 15.77
CA GLN A 258 14.71 -0.44 16.48
C GLN A 258 16.21 -0.44 16.17
N GLY A 259 16.88 -1.58 16.23
CA GLY A 259 18.30 -1.73 15.86
C GLY A 259 18.61 -1.32 14.41
N TRP A 260 17.64 -1.42 13.52
CA TRP A 260 17.74 -1.01 12.11
C TRP A 260 17.23 0.43 11.84
N GLY A 261 17.13 1.25 12.89
CA GLY A 261 16.91 2.69 12.81
C GLY A 261 15.45 3.13 12.81
N HIS A 262 14.47 2.24 13.03
CA HIS A 262 13.11 2.67 13.28
C HIS A 262 13.03 3.52 14.56
N LYS A 263 12.23 4.57 14.52
CA LYS A 263 12.06 5.52 15.64
C LYS A 263 11.12 4.94 16.71
N LEU A 264 11.61 3.93 17.42
CA LEU A 264 10.98 3.27 18.54
C LEU A 264 11.83 3.50 19.80
N SER A 265 11.21 3.88 20.93
CA SER A 265 11.89 3.96 22.22
C SER A 265 11.76 2.63 22.97
N ARG A 266 12.52 2.45 24.06
CA ARG A 266 12.34 1.30 24.95
C ARG A 266 10.95 1.28 25.58
N GLU A 267 10.47 2.43 26.01
CA GLU A 267 9.12 2.60 26.58
C GLU A 267 8.04 2.14 25.59
N ASP A 268 8.23 2.35 24.27
CA ASP A 268 7.30 1.87 23.25
C ASP A 268 7.22 0.34 23.19
N LEU A 269 8.31 -0.33 23.49
CA LEU A 269 8.40 -1.80 23.48
C LEU A 269 7.96 -2.42 24.80
N ASP A 270 7.95 -1.65 25.88
CA ASP A 270 7.55 -2.06 27.24
C ASP A 270 6.08 -1.73 27.55
N ALA A 271 5.43 -0.87 26.74
CA ALA A 271 4.03 -0.55 26.85
C ALA A 271 3.16 -1.79 26.52
N GLN A 272 2.36 -2.23 27.48
CA GLN A 272 1.34 -3.27 27.32
C GLN A 272 0.02 -2.69 26.82
#